data_ffea5190d53e531179129f4c3a93cd25
#
_entry.id   ffea5190d53e531179129f4c3a93cd25
#
_cell.length_a   1.000
_cell.length_b   1.000
_cell.length_c   1.000
_cell.angle_alpha   90.00
_cell.angle_beta   90.00
_cell.angle_gamma   90.00
#
_symmetry.space_group_name_H-M   'P 1'
#
loop_
_entity.id
_entity.type
_entity.pdbx_description
1 polymer ?
#
loop_
_entity_poly.entity_id
_entity_poly.type
_entity_poly.pdbx_seq_one_letter_code
_entity_poly.pdbx_strand_id
1 'polypeptide(L)'
;MLARSSKKTIAFTDTEAASAAYWIGSAADRFVATPSATVGSIGVYMAIPDYSKAFEMQGVRMDVIKSGTLKGAGIPGTSLSDAQRADLQAQVEAIHADFKASVRGKRKMAKDEDMEGQVFSGRQAAQKGLVTGLGTSLAALIADLNR
;
A
#
# COMPACT_ATOMS: atom_id res chain seq x y z
N MET A 1 3.21 12.02 10.36
CA MET A 1 2.72 13.37 10.71
C MET A 1 1.27 13.34 11.22
N LEU A 2 0.28 12.82 10.50
CA LEU A 2 -1.13 12.79 10.95
C LEU A 2 -1.31 12.12 12.33
N ALA A 3 -0.67 10.98 12.56
CA ALA A 3 -0.77 10.26 13.84
C ALA A 3 -0.22 11.00 15.07
N ARG A 4 0.52 12.08 14.88
CA ARG A 4 1.09 12.94 15.96
C ARG A 4 0.43 14.30 16.05
N SER A 5 -0.64 14.55 15.30
CA SER A 5 -1.38 15.81 15.36
C SER A 5 -2.07 15.95 16.73
N SER A 6 -1.95 17.12 17.34
CA SER A 6 -2.74 17.49 18.52
C SER A 6 -4.19 17.82 18.18
N LYS A 7 -4.50 18.05 16.90
CA LYS A 7 -5.83 18.31 16.38
C LYS A 7 -6.47 17.01 15.89
N LYS A 8 -7.77 16.87 16.07
CA LYS A 8 -8.53 15.77 15.45
C LYS A 8 -8.38 15.81 13.92
N THR A 9 -8.07 14.66 13.34
CA THR A 9 -7.84 14.51 11.91
C THR A 9 -8.94 13.68 11.28
N ILE A 10 -9.38 14.08 10.09
CA ILE A 10 -10.42 13.38 9.32
C ILE A 10 -9.90 13.16 7.90
N ALA A 11 -9.93 11.93 7.44
CA ALA A 11 -9.74 11.57 6.05
C ALA A 11 -11.10 11.30 5.40
N PHE A 12 -11.25 11.69 4.13
CA PHE A 12 -12.44 11.44 3.34
C PHE A 12 -12.05 10.96 1.94
N THR A 13 -12.80 10.00 1.43
CA THR A 13 -12.70 9.58 0.02
C THR A 13 -14.09 9.37 -0.56
N ASP A 14 -14.31 9.87 -1.76
CA ASP A 14 -15.52 9.67 -2.56
C ASP A 14 -15.30 8.77 -3.77
N THR A 15 -14.06 8.55 -4.16
CA THR A 15 -13.68 7.72 -5.31
C THR A 15 -12.76 6.57 -4.90
N GLU A 16 -11.52 6.87 -4.52
CA GLU A 16 -10.52 5.86 -4.21
C GLU A 16 -9.60 6.29 -3.07
N ALA A 17 -9.34 5.37 -2.16
CA ALA A 17 -8.24 5.44 -1.21
C ALA A 17 -7.62 4.05 -1.09
N ALA A 18 -6.69 3.76 -1.97
CA ALA A 18 -6.03 2.47 -2.07
C ALA A 18 -4.52 2.60 -1.82
N SER A 19 -3.87 1.50 -1.36
CA SER A 19 -2.43 1.41 -1.17
C SER A 19 -1.88 2.57 -0.31
N ALA A 20 -0.92 3.34 -0.79
CA ALA A 20 -0.32 4.46 -0.06
C ALA A 20 -1.35 5.53 0.36
N ALA A 21 -2.37 5.81 -0.46
CA ALA A 21 -3.45 6.72 -0.11
C ALA A 21 -4.27 6.20 1.09
N TYR A 22 -4.56 4.89 1.10
CA TYR A 22 -5.19 4.26 2.25
C TYR A 22 -4.30 4.30 3.50
N TRP A 23 -2.99 4.05 3.35
CA TRP A 23 -2.04 4.13 4.47
C TRP A 23 -2.10 5.50 5.14
N ILE A 24 -2.04 6.57 4.34
CA ILE A 24 -2.14 7.95 4.84
C ILE A 24 -3.50 8.18 5.51
N GLY A 25 -4.60 7.84 4.84
CA GLY A 25 -5.97 8.03 5.34
C GLY A 25 -6.25 7.23 6.62
N SER A 26 -5.70 6.01 6.72
CA SER A 26 -5.87 5.15 7.89
C SER A 26 -5.23 5.71 9.17
N ALA A 27 -4.28 6.63 9.06
CA ALA A 27 -3.65 7.29 10.20
C ALA A 27 -4.54 8.39 10.84
N ALA A 28 -5.60 8.84 10.15
CA ALA A 28 -6.54 9.83 10.68
C ALA A 28 -7.42 9.26 11.79
N ASP A 29 -7.91 10.12 12.70
CA ASP A 29 -8.81 9.71 13.78
C ASP A 29 -10.15 9.21 13.22
N ARG A 30 -10.69 9.90 12.21
CA ARG A 30 -11.84 9.44 11.43
C ARG A 30 -11.43 9.25 9.99
N PHE A 31 -11.90 8.16 9.39
CA PHE A 31 -11.76 7.93 7.96
C PHE A 31 -13.15 7.59 7.41
N VAL A 32 -13.68 8.48 6.60
CA VAL A 32 -15.02 8.38 6.02
C VAL A 32 -14.90 8.12 4.53
N ALA A 33 -15.66 7.14 4.05
CA ALA A 33 -15.74 6.82 2.62
C ALA A 33 -17.17 6.93 2.12
N THR A 34 -17.37 7.26 0.84
CA THR A 34 -18.70 7.05 0.24
C THR A 34 -18.97 5.56 0.05
N PRO A 35 -20.23 5.12 -0.01
CA PRO A 35 -20.57 3.70 -0.13
C PRO A 35 -19.92 2.96 -1.31
N SER A 36 -19.68 3.67 -2.42
CA SER A 36 -19.12 3.15 -3.67
C SER A 36 -17.63 3.40 -3.84
N ALA A 37 -16.99 4.14 -2.95
CA ALA A 37 -15.54 4.37 -3.03
C ALA A 37 -14.76 3.06 -2.96
N THR A 38 -13.63 3.01 -3.64
CA THR A 38 -12.68 1.89 -3.56
C THR A 38 -11.71 2.14 -2.40
N VAL A 39 -11.61 1.18 -1.47
CA VAL A 39 -10.78 1.31 -0.26
C VAL A 39 -9.97 0.05 -0.05
N GLY A 40 -8.73 0.18 0.42
CA GLY A 40 -7.90 -0.95 0.79
C GLY A 40 -6.60 -1.04 0.01
N SER A 41 -6.37 -2.14 -0.72
CA SER A 41 -5.09 -2.45 -1.37
C SER A 41 -3.93 -2.36 -0.36
N ILE A 42 -4.14 -2.97 0.83
CA ILE A 42 -3.14 -3.00 1.89
C ILE A 42 -2.16 -4.12 1.56
N GLY A 43 -1.16 -3.76 0.81
CA GLY A 43 -0.15 -4.68 0.29
C GLY A 43 1.01 -3.91 -0.32
N VAL A 44 2.11 -4.62 -0.56
CA VAL A 44 3.32 -4.08 -1.17
C VAL A 44 3.80 -5.06 -2.22
N TYR A 45 4.21 -4.56 -3.36
CA TYR A 45 4.84 -5.39 -4.38
C TYR A 45 6.01 -4.66 -5.04
N MET A 46 6.91 -5.43 -5.61
CA MET A 46 7.97 -4.95 -6.48
C MET A 46 7.97 -5.77 -7.76
N ALA A 47 7.87 -5.12 -8.91
CA ALA A 47 7.92 -5.78 -10.21
C ALA A 47 9.27 -5.48 -10.88
N ILE A 48 10.03 -6.53 -11.17
CA ILE A 48 11.33 -6.42 -11.85
C ILE A 48 11.25 -7.28 -13.11
N PRO A 49 11.20 -6.68 -14.30
CA PRO A 49 11.19 -7.45 -15.56
C PRO A 49 12.56 -8.09 -15.80
N ASP A 50 12.55 -9.35 -16.23
CA ASP A 50 13.74 -10.07 -16.66
C ASP A 50 13.82 -10.08 -18.20
N TYR A 51 14.74 -9.29 -18.73
CA TYR A 51 15.01 -9.21 -20.18
C TYR A 51 16.22 -10.02 -20.61
N SER A 52 16.78 -10.90 -19.76
CA SER A 52 18.01 -11.64 -20.07
C SER A 52 17.91 -12.44 -21.37
N LYS A 53 16.79 -13.17 -21.57
CA LYS A 53 16.54 -13.93 -22.79
C LYS A 53 16.37 -13.05 -24.04
N ALA A 54 15.73 -11.90 -23.90
CA ALA A 54 15.56 -10.97 -25.03
C ALA A 54 16.91 -10.41 -25.49
N PHE A 55 17.80 -10.09 -24.57
CA PHE A 55 19.18 -9.64 -24.85
C PHE A 55 19.99 -10.74 -25.53
N GLU A 56 19.91 -11.97 -25.00
CA GLU A 56 20.58 -13.13 -25.60
C GLU A 56 20.14 -13.36 -27.05
N MET A 57 18.84 -13.30 -27.33
CA MET A 57 18.29 -13.41 -28.68
C MET A 57 18.79 -12.33 -29.64
N GLN A 58 19.17 -11.16 -29.13
CA GLN A 58 19.77 -10.07 -29.90
C GLN A 58 21.30 -10.14 -29.97
N GLY A 59 21.90 -11.22 -29.45
CA GLY A 59 23.36 -11.38 -29.41
C GLY A 59 24.04 -10.47 -28.37
N VAL A 60 23.29 -9.91 -27.42
CA VAL A 60 23.81 -9.04 -26.35
C VAL A 60 23.98 -9.85 -25.09
N ARG A 61 25.19 -9.86 -24.55
CA ARG A 61 25.51 -10.44 -23.24
C ARG A 61 25.86 -9.31 -22.27
N MET A 62 25.23 -9.33 -21.08
CA MET A 62 25.53 -8.39 -20.02
C MET A 62 26.53 -9.00 -19.04
N ASP A 63 27.67 -8.35 -18.89
CA ASP A 63 28.69 -8.68 -17.89
C ASP A 63 28.64 -7.64 -16.76
N VAL A 64 28.31 -8.07 -15.53
CA VAL A 64 28.18 -7.17 -14.38
C VAL A 64 29.37 -7.37 -13.45
N ILE A 65 30.32 -6.46 -13.48
CA ILE A 65 31.42 -6.39 -12.53
C ILE A 65 30.96 -5.60 -11.33
N LYS A 66 30.88 -6.27 -10.17
CA LYS A 66 30.30 -5.68 -8.96
C LYS A 66 31.08 -5.99 -7.69
N SER A 67 30.95 -5.11 -6.72
CA SER A 67 31.35 -5.31 -5.33
C SER A 67 30.07 -5.45 -4.47
N GLY A 68 29.99 -6.51 -3.70
CA GLY A 68 28.80 -6.88 -2.92
C GLY A 68 27.82 -7.76 -3.70
N THR A 69 27.39 -8.86 -3.07
CA THR A 69 26.59 -9.93 -3.69
C THR A 69 25.21 -9.44 -4.20
N LEU A 70 24.59 -8.52 -3.47
CA LEU A 70 23.24 -7.99 -3.79
C LEU A 70 23.27 -6.84 -4.78
N LYS A 71 24.44 -6.22 -5.03
CA LYS A 71 24.55 -5.07 -5.92
C LYS A 71 24.16 -5.43 -7.35
N GLY A 72 23.41 -4.54 -8.02
CA GLY A 72 23.01 -4.71 -9.42
C GLY A 72 21.74 -5.54 -9.61
N ALA A 73 20.92 -5.73 -8.60
CA ALA A 73 19.61 -6.32 -8.75
C ALA A 73 18.74 -5.49 -9.72
N GLY A 74 18.12 -6.15 -10.71
CA GLY A 74 17.22 -5.50 -11.67
C GLY A 74 17.93 -4.74 -12.82
N ILE A 75 19.24 -4.93 -13.03
CA ILE A 75 19.92 -4.41 -14.22
C ILE A 75 19.32 -5.06 -15.46
N PRO A 76 18.85 -4.28 -16.47
CA PRO A 76 18.31 -4.83 -17.71
C PRO A 76 19.28 -5.82 -18.38
N GLY A 77 18.74 -6.95 -18.87
CA GLY A 77 19.54 -8.00 -19.48
C GLY A 77 20.20 -8.98 -18.50
N THR A 78 19.91 -8.85 -17.20
CA THR A 78 20.36 -9.81 -16.19
C THR A 78 19.17 -10.39 -15.43
N SER A 79 19.28 -11.65 -14.99
CA SER A 79 18.32 -12.28 -14.07
C SER A 79 18.71 -11.98 -12.62
N LEU A 80 17.72 -11.96 -11.74
CA LEU A 80 17.96 -11.91 -10.30
C LEU A 80 18.57 -13.21 -9.80
N SER A 81 19.62 -13.13 -9.00
CA SER A 81 20.08 -14.27 -8.21
C SER A 81 19.09 -14.58 -7.07
N ASP A 82 19.13 -15.79 -6.53
CA ASP A 82 18.30 -16.19 -5.39
C ASP A 82 18.53 -15.28 -4.17
N ALA A 83 19.77 -14.89 -3.91
CA ALA A 83 20.10 -13.97 -2.82
C ALA A 83 19.50 -12.58 -3.03
N GLN A 84 19.53 -12.04 -4.26
CA GLN A 84 18.92 -10.78 -4.59
C GLN A 84 17.39 -10.85 -4.47
N ARG A 85 16.78 -11.93 -4.95
CA ARG A 85 15.34 -12.17 -4.83
C ARG A 85 14.92 -12.25 -3.36
N ALA A 86 15.65 -12.98 -2.53
CA ALA A 86 15.37 -13.12 -1.10
C ALA A 86 15.47 -11.77 -0.37
N ASP A 87 16.48 -10.96 -0.69
CA ASP A 87 16.64 -9.62 -0.10
C ASP A 87 15.49 -8.69 -0.48
N LEU A 88 15.10 -8.66 -1.75
CA LEU A 88 13.98 -7.84 -2.23
C LEU A 88 12.64 -8.31 -1.62
N GLN A 89 12.44 -9.62 -1.48
CA GLN A 89 11.28 -10.18 -0.83
C GLN A 89 11.21 -9.74 0.65
N ALA A 90 12.31 -9.82 1.37
CA ALA A 90 12.38 -9.37 2.77
C ALA A 90 12.06 -7.87 2.91
N GLN A 91 12.50 -7.04 1.96
CA GLN A 91 12.16 -5.61 1.95
C GLN A 91 10.66 -5.38 1.76
N VAL A 92 10.03 -6.08 0.81
CA VAL A 92 8.57 -5.99 0.56
C VAL A 92 7.78 -6.44 1.79
N GLU A 93 8.18 -7.53 2.43
CA GLU A 93 7.55 -8.06 3.64
C GLU A 93 7.68 -7.09 4.83
N ALA A 94 8.84 -6.49 5.02
CA ALA A 94 9.06 -5.50 6.07
C ALA A 94 8.15 -4.28 5.91
N ILE A 95 8.05 -3.72 4.69
CA ILE A 95 7.17 -2.58 4.40
C ILE A 95 5.70 -2.99 4.60
N HIS A 96 5.30 -4.20 4.20
CA HIS A 96 3.93 -4.68 4.39
C HIS A 96 3.60 -4.86 5.89
N ALA A 97 4.54 -5.35 6.67
CA ALA A 97 4.39 -5.46 8.13
C ALA A 97 4.19 -4.07 8.78
N ASP A 98 4.98 -3.07 8.37
CA ASP A 98 4.84 -1.68 8.83
C ASP A 98 3.50 -1.07 8.42
N PHE A 99 3.03 -1.34 7.21
CA PHE A 99 1.74 -0.91 6.73
C PHE A 99 0.61 -1.50 7.61
N LYS A 100 0.60 -2.82 7.80
CA LYS A 100 -0.37 -3.50 8.68
C LYS A 100 -0.34 -2.95 10.11
N ALA A 101 0.84 -2.74 10.67
CA ALA A 101 0.99 -2.18 12.01
C ALA A 101 0.42 -0.76 12.12
N SER A 102 0.68 0.08 11.11
CA SER A 102 0.13 1.44 11.03
C SER A 102 -1.39 1.44 10.96
N VAL A 103 -1.98 0.59 10.12
CA VAL A 103 -3.44 0.43 10.00
C VAL A 103 -4.05 0.03 11.34
N ARG A 104 -3.52 -1.01 11.98
CA ARG A 104 -3.99 -1.48 13.30
C ARG A 104 -3.86 -0.40 14.38
N GLY A 105 -2.97 0.55 14.22
CA GLY A 105 -2.81 1.68 15.14
C GLY A 105 -4.12 2.44 15.37
N LYS A 106 -4.91 2.65 14.34
CA LYS A 106 -6.20 3.38 14.37
C LYS A 106 -7.41 2.53 13.99
N ARG A 107 -7.24 1.47 13.20
CA ARG A 107 -8.29 0.58 12.67
C ARG A 107 -8.26 -0.75 13.43
N LYS A 108 -8.70 -0.73 14.70
CA LYS A 108 -8.60 -1.86 15.63
C LYS A 108 -9.39 -3.11 15.21
N MET A 109 -10.41 -2.95 14.36
CA MET A 109 -11.24 -4.04 13.85
C MET A 109 -10.66 -4.68 12.57
N ALA A 110 -9.67 -4.04 11.93
CA ALA A 110 -9.05 -4.57 10.71
C ALA A 110 -8.36 -5.90 10.99
N LYS A 111 -8.70 -6.93 10.22
CA LYS A 111 -8.12 -8.27 10.33
C LYS A 111 -7.00 -8.47 9.33
N ASP A 112 -6.07 -9.37 9.62
CA ASP A 112 -4.95 -9.70 8.73
C ASP A 112 -5.41 -10.21 7.37
N GLU A 113 -6.48 -11.02 7.35
CA GLU A 113 -7.08 -11.55 6.13
C GLU A 113 -7.63 -10.48 5.18
N ASP A 114 -7.91 -9.27 5.69
CA ASP A 114 -8.38 -8.11 4.91
C ASP A 114 -7.22 -7.19 4.46
N MET A 115 -5.99 -7.56 4.76
CA MET A 115 -4.77 -6.76 4.51
C MET A 115 -3.74 -7.51 3.65
N GLU A 116 -4.23 -8.23 2.63
CA GLU A 116 -3.41 -9.01 1.69
C GLU A 116 -3.52 -8.47 0.24
N GLY A 117 -3.74 -7.15 0.10
CA GLY A 117 -3.78 -6.46 -1.19
C GLY A 117 -5.17 -6.32 -1.81
N GLN A 118 -6.23 -6.82 -1.18
CA GLN A 118 -7.59 -6.71 -1.69
C GLN A 118 -8.10 -5.27 -1.63
N VAL A 119 -9.06 -4.98 -2.50
CA VAL A 119 -9.85 -3.74 -2.47
C VAL A 119 -11.29 -4.05 -2.11
N PHE A 120 -11.93 -3.10 -1.45
CA PHE A 120 -13.30 -3.22 -0.95
C PHE A 120 -14.09 -1.98 -1.35
N SER A 121 -15.40 -2.12 -1.56
CA SER A 121 -16.26 -0.95 -1.59
C SER A 121 -16.28 -0.26 -0.22
N GLY A 122 -16.62 1.03 -0.16
CA GLY A 122 -16.73 1.76 1.11
C GLY A 122 -17.67 1.05 2.10
N ARG A 123 -18.75 0.44 1.61
CA ARG A 123 -19.66 -0.37 2.46
C ARG A 123 -18.95 -1.56 3.09
N GLN A 124 -18.21 -2.32 2.29
CA GLN A 124 -17.44 -3.47 2.77
C GLN A 124 -16.32 -3.03 3.72
N ALA A 125 -15.62 -1.94 3.37
CA ALA A 125 -14.56 -1.38 4.20
C ALA A 125 -15.08 -0.94 5.58
N ALA A 126 -16.29 -0.37 5.66
CA ALA A 126 -16.93 -0.01 6.92
C ALA A 126 -17.25 -1.25 7.77
N GLN A 127 -17.79 -2.32 7.16
CA GLN A 127 -18.07 -3.58 7.85
C GLN A 127 -16.81 -4.25 8.41
N LYS A 128 -15.67 -4.09 7.69
CA LYS A 128 -14.36 -4.63 8.08
C LYS A 128 -13.58 -3.74 9.05
N GLY A 129 -14.11 -2.57 9.38
CA GLY A 129 -13.44 -1.60 10.24
C GLY A 129 -12.23 -0.90 9.58
N LEU A 130 -12.12 -0.97 8.27
CA LEU A 130 -11.08 -0.29 7.48
C LEU A 130 -11.34 1.21 7.35
N VAL A 131 -12.60 1.64 7.45
CA VAL A 131 -13.01 3.03 7.61
C VAL A 131 -13.88 3.17 8.86
N THR A 132 -14.00 4.38 9.38
CA THR A 132 -14.78 4.64 10.61
C THR A 132 -16.27 4.86 10.35
N GLY A 133 -16.64 5.06 9.08
CA GLY A 133 -18.03 5.29 8.71
C GLY A 133 -18.21 5.63 7.25
N LEU A 134 -19.47 5.76 6.88
CA LEU A 134 -19.88 6.16 5.53
C LEU A 134 -20.37 7.60 5.53
N GLY A 135 -20.13 8.29 4.41
CA GLY A 135 -20.62 9.64 4.14
C GLY A 135 -21.14 9.75 2.71
N THR A 136 -21.87 10.81 2.43
CA THR A 136 -22.41 11.05 1.09
C THR A 136 -21.55 12.00 0.26
N SER A 137 -20.91 12.97 0.93
CA SER A 137 -20.01 13.95 0.29
C SER A 137 -19.12 14.63 1.31
N LEU A 138 -18.05 15.27 0.85
CA LEU A 138 -17.18 16.09 1.69
C LEU A 138 -17.95 17.28 2.28
N ALA A 139 -18.85 17.91 1.50
CA ALA A 139 -19.67 19.03 1.96
C ALA A 139 -20.59 18.62 3.13
N ALA A 140 -21.23 17.46 3.03
CA ALA A 140 -22.06 16.91 4.10
C ALA A 140 -21.23 16.62 5.35
N LEU A 141 -20.05 16.06 5.19
CA LEU A 141 -19.13 15.79 6.31
C LEU A 141 -18.72 17.08 7.02
N ILE A 142 -18.36 18.13 6.28
CA ILE A 142 -18.01 19.43 6.85
C ILE A 142 -19.20 20.06 7.58
N ALA A 143 -20.41 19.97 7.00
CA ALA A 143 -21.62 20.48 7.64
C ALA A 143 -21.90 19.78 8.99
N ASP A 144 -21.65 18.49 9.10
CA ASP A 144 -21.81 17.74 10.34
C ASP A 144 -20.80 18.14 11.42
N LEU A 145 -19.60 18.58 11.04
CA LEU A 145 -18.57 19.01 11.97
C LEU A 145 -18.82 20.40 12.56
N ASN A 146 -19.64 21.20 11.91
CA ASN A 146 -19.97 22.57 12.32
C ASN A 146 -21.27 22.66 13.15
N ARG A 147 -21.88 21.51 13.50
CA ARG A 147 -23.04 21.39 14.39
C ARG A 147 -22.64 21.11 15.82
#